data_8241f28f875588bf20bde1f26736413c
#
_entry.id   8241f28f875588bf20bde1f26736413c
#
_cell.length_a   1.000
_cell.length_b   1.000
_cell.length_c   1.000
_cell.angle_alpha   90.00
_cell.angle_beta   90.00
_cell.angle_gamma   90.00
#
_symmetry.space_group_name_H-M   'P 1'
#
loop_
_entity.id
_entity.type
_entity.pdbx_description
1 polymer ?
#
loop_
_entity_poly.entity_id
_entity_poly.type
_entity_poly.pdbx_seq_one_letter_code
_entity_poly.pdbx_strand_id
1 'polypeptide(L)'
;MTLPARERRSSVNRAATYGKFRAALGPQQQPFSQRVLAPLGDRLAGWTLKLHPKTTVEGVSARLLAAGLGRKISPTTFLAFKSALALGGLLTGALFGGAAAGPGGVLFAAIALGGIGFIAPDFVVSGKARSRKDRIRAELPDALDLMAVSVEAGMGFDGAISKLTEHMHGPLADEFALTLGEIRIGESRQDALKKMADRTSTPELSSFVRSIIQADQLGISLGRILRVQATDSRLKRQAAAEEKAMKAPIKMLFPTVLFIFPAMFLVILGPAFLNLSKIF
;
A
#
# COMPACT_ATOMS: atom_id res chain seq x y z
N MET A 1 -22.06 19.91 -24.01
CA MET A 1 -21.50 21.18 -23.52
C MET A 1 -20.08 20.93 -23.07
N THR A 2 -19.10 21.24 -23.92
CA THR A 2 -17.68 21.02 -23.70
C THR A 2 -17.07 22.26 -23.05
N LEU A 3 -16.58 22.12 -21.82
CA LEU A 3 -15.86 23.18 -21.11
C LEU A 3 -14.52 23.49 -21.82
N PRO A 4 -14.15 24.76 -22.01
CA PRO A 4 -13.01 25.16 -22.81
C PRO A 4 -11.67 24.82 -22.13
N ALA A 5 -10.73 24.35 -22.95
CA ALA A 5 -9.38 23.90 -22.56
C ALA A 5 -8.50 24.95 -21.83
N ARG A 6 -8.98 26.17 -21.64
CA ARG A 6 -8.30 27.26 -20.92
C ARG A 6 -8.31 27.11 -19.39
N GLU A 7 -9.34 26.49 -18.83
CA GLU A 7 -9.43 26.31 -17.35
C GLU A 7 -8.52 25.20 -16.82
N ARG A 8 -8.25 24.17 -17.63
CA ARG A 8 -7.29 23.11 -17.22
C ARG A 8 -5.85 23.61 -17.10
N ARG A 9 -5.46 24.64 -17.85
CA ARG A 9 -4.11 25.22 -17.76
C ARG A 9 -3.94 26.12 -16.52
N SER A 10 -5.00 26.74 -16.04
CA SER A 10 -4.94 27.61 -14.86
C SER A 10 -4.83 26.84 -13.54
N SER A 11 -5.42 25.66 -13.43
CA SER A 11 -5.31 24.79 -12.24
C SER A 11 -3.93 24.13 -12.13
N VAL A 12 -3.33 23.71 -13.25
CA VAL A 12 -1.97 23.16 -13.29
C VAL A 12 -0.93 24.22 -12.93
N ASN A 13 -1.11 25.47 -13.40
CA ASN A 13 -0.22 26.56 -13.03
C ASN A 13 -0.35 27.01 -11.56
N ARG A 14 -1.53 26.92 -10.96
CA ARG A 14 -1.69 27.17 -9.51
C ARG A 14 -1.02 26.10 -8.67
N ALA A 15 -1.13 24.83 -9.05
CA ALA A 15 -0.43 23.73 -8.37
C ALA A 15 1.10 23.88 -8.44
N ALA A 16 1.63 24.36 -9.56
CA ALA A 16 3.06 24.65 -9.73
C ALA A 16 3.53 25.83 -8.85
N THR A 17 2.66 26.79 -8.53
CA THR A 17 2.97 27.93 -7.67
C THR A 17 3.07 27.53 -6.19
N TYR A 18 2.23 26.56 -5.72
CA TYR A 18 2.31 26.01 -4.37
C TYR A 18 3.60 25.19 -4.14
N GLY A 19 4.16 24.57 -5.18
CA GLY A 19 5.47 23.88 -5.10
C GLY A 19 6.64 24.84 -4.94
N LYS A 20 6.52 26.10 -5.34
CA LYS A 20 7.59 27.10 -5.25
C LYS A 20 7.75 27.74 -3.86
N PHE A 21 6.75 27.66 -2.99
CA PHE A 21 6.88 28.19 -1.63
C PHE A 21 7.85 27.38 -0.73
N ARG A 22 8.22 26.16 -1.12
CA ARG A 22 9.30 25.39 -0.45
C ARG A 22 10.72 25.77 -0.91
N ALA A 23 10.83 26.56 -1.96
CA ALA A 23 12.11 26.99 -2.53
C ALA A 23 12.65 28.32 -1.94
N ALA A 24 11.91 28.96 -1.01
CA ALA A 24 12.27 30.24 -0.42
C ALA A 24 13.13 30.14 0.87
N LEU A 25 13.57 28.94 1.26
CA LEU A 25 14.66 28.77 2.22
C LEU A 25 15.97 28.85 1.46
N GLY A 26 16.74 29.91 1.74
CA GLY A 26 17.94 30.29 1.00
C GLY A 26 18.96 29.17 0.81
N PRO A 27 19.87 29.30 -0.17
CA PRO A 27 20.77 28.23 -0.64
C PRO A 27 21.79 27.72 0.37
N GLN A 28 21.82 28.24 1.58
CA GLN A 28 22.87 27.94 2.58
C GLN A 28 22.55 26.83 3.59
N GLN A 29 21.32 26.25 3.57
CA GLN A 29 20.94 25.22 4.58
C GLN A 29 20.57 23.86 4.00
N GLN A 30 20.83 23.60 2.75
CA GLN A 30 20.61 22.27 2.19
C GLN A 30 21.82 21.38 2.49
N PRO A 31 21.62 20.20 3.15
CA PRO A 31 22.71 19.26 3.40
C PRO A 31 23.34 18.81 2.08
N PHE A 32 24.67 18.55 2.11
CA PHE A 32 25.48 18.19 0.95
C PHE A 32 24.87 17.04 0.11
N SER A 33 24.15 16.13 0.77
CA SER A 33 23.39 15.05 0.13
C SER A 33 22.30 15.56 -0.83
N GLN A 34 21.67 16.68 -0.59
CA GLN A 34 20.64 17.23 -1.48
C GLN A 34 21.21 17.99 -2.67
N ARG A 35 22.42 18.52 -2.56
CA ARG A 35 23.08 19.25 -3.67
C ARG A 35 23.67 18.33 -4.74
N VAL A 36 24.17 17.16 -4.34
CA VAL A 36 24.86 16.22 -5.25
C VAL A 36 23.95 15.08 -5.66
N LEU A 37 23.13 14.56 -4.75
CA LEU A 37 22.26 13.41 -5.04
C LEU A 37 20.95 13.78 -5.78
N ALA A 38 20.42 15.00 -5.61
CA ALA A 38 19.20 15.42 -6.29
C ALA A 38 19.34 15.42 -7.83
N PRO A 39 20.34 16.06 -8.45
CA PRO A 39 20.46 16.06 -9.92
C PRO A 39 20.81 14.70 -10.51
N LEU A 40 21.54 13.86 -9.77
CA LEU A 40 21.79 12.46 -10.15
C LEU A 40 20.51 11.63 -10.02
N GLY A 41 19.75 11.85 -8.93
CA GLY A 41 18.46 11.20 -8.71
C GLY A 41 17.45 11.52 -9.80
N ASP A 42 17.36 12.76 -10.26
CA ASP A 42 16.43 13.19 -11.32
C ASP A 42 16.81 12.59 -12.69
N ARG A 43 18.10 12.45 -13.00
CA ARG A 43 18.57 11.76 -14.23
C ARG A 43 18.27 10.27 -14.19
N LEU A 44 18.49 9.61 -13.06
CA LEU A 44 18.22 8.18 -12.87
C LEU A 44 16.71 7.90 -12.85
N ALA A 45 15.91 8.77 -12.24
CA ALA A 45 14.44 8.69 -12.28
C ALA A 45 13.90 8.86 -13.71
N GLY A 46 14.52 9.74 -14.52
CA GLY A 46 14.17 9.92 -15.93
C GLY A 46 14.43 8.67 -16.78
N TRP A 47 15.47 7.91 -16.48
CA TRP A 47 15.78 6.64 -17.16
C TRP A 47 14.78 5.53 -16.82
N THR A 48 14.38 5.40 -15.55
CA THR A 48 13.37 4.41 -15.13
C THR A 48 11.99 4.70 -15.72
N LEU A 49 11.62 5.98 -15.88
CA LEU A 49 10.37 6.37 -16.52
C LEU A 49 10.37 6.06 -18.03
N LYS A 50 11.52 6.09 -18.70
CA LYS A 50 11.64 5.70 -20.13
C LYS A 50 11.57 4.18 -20.30
N LEU A 51 12.09 3.39 -19.38
CA LEU A 51 12.06 1.93 -19.43
C LEU A 51 10.70 1.32 -19.05
N HIS A 52 9.90 2.02 -18.24
CA HIS A 52 8.59 1.55 -17.79
C HIS A 52 7.53 2.66 -17.87
N PRO A 53 6.92 2.89 -19.06
CA PRO A 53 5.89 3.91 -19.24
C PRO A 53 4.60 3.67 -18.42
N LYS A 54 4.44 2.47 -17.83
CA LYS A 54 3.30 2.13 -16.95
C LYS A 54 3.49 2.55 -15.48
N THR A 55 4.67 2.94 -15.03
CA THR A 55 4.90 3.49 -13.70
C THR A 55 4.83 5.01 -13.74
N THR A 56 3.61 5.52 -13.76
CA THR A 56 3.36 6.96 -13.61
C THR A 56 3.79 7.39 -12.22
N VAL A 57 4.43 8.56 -12.09
CA VAL A 57 4.81 9.17 -10.79
C VAL A 57 3.62 9.20 -9.83
N GLU A 58 2.41 9.38 -10.37
CA GLU A 58 1.14 9.32 -9.65
C GLU A 58 0.86 7.93 -9.04
N GLY A 59 1.12 6.85 -9.79
CA GLY A 59 0.95 5.49 -9.29
C GLY A 59 1.94 5.13 -8.16
N VAL A 60 3.17 5.65 -8.23
CA VAL A 60 4.17 5.48 -7.16
C VAL A 60 3.78 6.31 -5.95
N SER A 61 3.31 7.55 -6.14
CA SER A 61 2.85 8.40 -5.04
C SER A 61 1.66 7.79 -4.29
N ALA A 62 0.68 7.23 -5.01
CA ALA A 62 -0.46 6.54 -4.42
C ALA A 62 -0.05 5.32 -3.58
N ARG A 63 0.92 4.51 -4.07
CA ARG A 63 1.46 3.37 -3.32
C ARG A 63 2.23 3.79 -2.07
N LEU A 64 3.02 4.85 -2.15
CA LEU A 64 3.75 5.40 -1.01
C LEU A 64 2.79 5.98 0.04
N LEU A 65 1.73 6.66 -0.38
CA LEU A 65 0.67 7.15 0.51
C LEU A 65 -0.04 5.97 1.21
N ALA A 66 -0.44 4.94 0.46
CA ALA A 66 -1.05 3.73 1.02
C ALA A 66 -0.13 3.00 2.01
N ALA A 67 1.20 3.04 1.79
CA ALA A 67 2.20 2.50 2.72
C ALA A 67 2.47 3.41 3.95
N GLY A 68 1.90 4.61 3.99
CA GLY A 68 2.17 5.61 5.03
C GLY A 68 3.55 6.26 4.92
N LEU A 69 4.24 6.07 3.79
CA LEU A 69 5.58 6.60 3.53
C LEU A 69 5.56 7.91 2.75
N GLY A 70 4.42 8.31 2.18
CA GLY A 70 4.31 9.49 1.32
C GLY A 70 4.67 10.82 2.02
N ARG A 71 4.64 10.88 3.36
CA ARG A 71 5.10 12.04 4.14
C ARG A 71 6.61 12.02 4.40
N LYS A 72 7.27 10.85 4.33
CA LYS A 72 8.69 10.66 4.66
C LYS A 72 9.57 10.56 3.42
N ILE A 73 9.04 10.02 2.32
CA ILE A 73 9.81 9.72 1.09
C ILE A 73 9.08 10.33 -0.09
N SER A 74 9.77 11.16 -0.88
CA SER A 74 9.19 11.68 -2.13
C SER A 74 9.19 10.58 -3.21
N PRO A 75 8.23 10.59 -4.14
CA PRO A 75 8.19 9.63 -5.26
C PRO A 75 9.48 9.63 -6.09
N THR A 76 10.08 10.79 -6.28
CA THR A 76 11.34 10.95 -7.02
C THR A 76 12.52 10.30 -6.29
N THR A 77 12.61 10.48 -4.96
CA THR A 77 13.65 9.82 -4.14
C THR A 77 13.51 8.31 -4.16
N PHE A 78 12.27 7.81 -4.12
CA PHE A 78 12.00 6.37 -4.22
C PHE A 78 12.44 5.80 -5.58
N LEU A 79 12.11 6.47 -6.69
CA LEU A 79 12.52 6.08 -8.03
C LEU A 79 14.05 6.12 -8.20
N ALA A 80 14.70 7.15 -7.64
CA ALA A 80 16.15 7.25 -7.65
C ALA A 80 16.81 6.11 -6.87
N PHE A 81 16.28 5.75 -5.71
CA PHE A 81 16.76 4.62 -4.91
C PHE A 81 16.58 3.28 -5.64
N LYS A 82 15.43 3.10 -6.29
CA LYS A 82 15.12 1.92 -7.09
C LYS A 82 16.09 1.76 -8.27
N SER A 83 16.38 2.85 -9.00
CA SER A 83 17.34 2.82 -10.10
C SER A 83 18.78 2.59 -9.62
N ALA A 84 19.16 3.16 -8.48
CA ALA A 84 20.47 2.92 -7.89
C ALA A 84 20.68 1.46 -7.47
N LEU A 85 19.66 0.82 -6.89
CA LEU A 85 19.68 -0.61 -6.55
C LEU A 85 19.75 -1.50 -7.80
N ALA A 86 19.02 -1.16 -8.84
CA ALA A 86 19.05 -1.90 -10.10
C ALA A 86 20.44 -1.83 -10.76
N LEU A 87 21.04 -0.63 -10.82
CA LEU A 87 22.39 -0.43 -11.35
C LEU A 87 23.46 -1.11 -10.49
N GLY A 88 23.36 -0.99 -9.17
CA GLY A 88 24.23 -1.71 -8.24
C GLY A 88 24.15 -3.22 -8.43
N GLY A 89 22.95 -3.77 -8.59
CA GLY A 89 22.73 -5.19 -8.88
C GLY A 89 23.32 -5.62 -10.23
N LEU A 90 23.15 -4.79 -11.27
CA LEU A 90 23.77 -5.02 -12.59
C LEU A 90 25.31 -5.05 -12.51
N LEU A 91 25.92 -4.07 -11.82
CA LEU A 91 27.37 -3.97 -11.67
C LEU A 91 27.94 -5.14 -10.85
N THR A 92 27.32 -5.46 -9.72
CA THR A 92 27.75 -6.61 -8.90
C THR A 92 27.58 -7.93 -9.63
N GLY A 93 26.47 -8.11 -10.37
CA GLY A 93 26.26 -9.29 -11.21
C GLY A 93 27.29 -9.42 -12.34
N ALA A 94 27.68 -8.31 -12.96
CA ALA A 94 28.71 -8.29 -13.98
C ALA A 94 30.11 -8.63 -13.41
N LEU A 95 30.44 -8.13 -12.21
CA LEU A 95 31.73 -8.37 -11.57
C LEU A 95 31.87 -9.81 -11.06
N PHE A 96 30.83 -10.35 -10.42
CA PHE A 96 30.89 -11.68 -9.79
C PHE A 96 30.47 -12.81 -10.73
N GLY A 97 29.63 -12.55 -11.73
CA GLY A 97 29.15 -13.56 -12.69
C GLY A 97 30.26 -14.10 -13.58
N GLY A 98 31.32 -13.31 -13.83
CA GLY A 98 32.49 -13.73 -14.63
C GLY A 98 33.33 -14.79 -13.97
N ALA A 99 33.40 -14.83 -12.65
CA ALA A 99 34.18 -15.78 -11.88
C ALA A 99 33.58 -17.21 -11.85
N ALA A 100 32.25 -17.34 -12.10
CA ALA A 100 31.53 -18.59 -11.86
C ALA A 100 31.20 -19.40 -13.14
N ALA A 101 30.94 -18.76 -14.31
CA ALA A 101 30.39 -19.48 -15.46
C ALA A 101 30.69 -18.86 -16.85
N GLY A 102 31.79 -18.13 -17.01
CA GLY A 102 32.18 -17.54 -18.31
C GLY A 102 31.25 -16.38 -18.77
N PRO A 103 31.35 -15.96 -20.06
CA PRO A 103 30.62 -14.78 -20.54
C PRO A 103 29.08 -14.88 -20.46
N GLY A 104 28.52 -16.08 -20.59
CA GLY A 104 27.06 -16.32 -20.40
C GLY A 104 26.61 -16.17 -18.94
N GLY A 105 27.48 -16.58 -18.00
CA GLY A 105 27.20 -16.41 -16.56
C GLY A 105 27.21 -14.96 -16.11
N VAL A 106 28.07 -14.12 -16.67
CA VAL A 106 28.08 -12.67 -16.43
C VAL A 106 26.75 -12.04 -16.80
N LEU A 107 26.26 -12.34 -17.99
CA LEU A 107 25.00 -11.75 -18.50
C LEU A 107 23.81 -12.20 -17.66
N PHE A 108 23.72 -13.48 -17.33
CA PHE A 108 22.65 -14.04 -16.51
C PHE A 108 22.68 -13.46 -15.09
N ALA A 109 23.83 -13.43 -14.43
CA ALA A 109 23.96 -12.88 -13.08
C ALA A 109 23.68 -11.37 -13.03
N ALA A 110 24.11 -10.61 -14.03
CA ALA A 110 23.83 -9.18 -14.12
C ALA A 110 22.31 -8.91 -14.27
N ILE A 111 21.64 -9.62 -15.18
CA ILE A 111 20.19 -9.47 -15.38
C ILE A 111 19.42 -9.94 -14.15
N ALA A 112 19.80 -11.06 -13.54
CA ALA A 112 19.12 -11.59 -12.36
C ALA A 112 19.25 -10.64 -11.15
N LEU A 113 20.47 -10.20 -10.80
CA LEU A 113 20.71 -9.30 -9.68
C LEU A 113 20.19 -7.90 -9.94
N GLY A 114 20.30 -7.39 -11.16
CA GLY A 114 19.69 -6.10 -11.55
C GLY A 114 18.16 -6.13 -11.49
N GLY A 115 17.54 -7.23 -11.95
CA GLY A 115 16.09 -7.46 -11.87
C GLY A 115 15.60 -7.57 -10.44
N ILE A 116 16.30 -8.32 -9.58
CA ILE A 116 15.98 -8.41 -8.16
C ILE A 116 16.10 -7.03 -7.50
N GLY A 117 17.17 -6.29 -7.74
CA GLY A 117 17.38 -4.94 -7.21
C GLY A 117 16.28 -3.95 -7.66
N PHE A 118 15.74 -4.14 -8.86
CA PHE A 118 14.64 -3.33 -9.38
C PHE A 118 13.27 -3.68 -8.75
N ILE A 119 13.00 -4.97 -8.50
CA ILE A 119 11.70 -5.45 -8.00
C ILE A 119 11.62 -5.38 -6.47
N ALA A 120 12.74 -5.57 -5.76
CA ALA A 120 12.78 -5.65 -4.31
C ALA A 120 12.15 -4.43 -3.59
N PRO A 121 12.42 -3.16 -3.98
CA PRO A 121 11.80 -2.00 -3.31
C PRO A 121 10.27 -1.97 -3.47
N ASP A 122 9.76 -2.35 -4.64
CA ASP A 122 8.31 -2.40 -4.88
C ASP A 122 7.63 -3.46 -4.01
N PHE A 123 8.29 -4.61 -3.83
CA PHE A 123 7.78 -5.69 -2.98
C PHE A 123 7.71 -5.27 -1.51
N VAL A 124 8.74 -4.58 -1.02
CA VAL A 124 8.78 -4.04 0.36
C VAL A 124 7.68 -3.00 0.57
N VAL A 125 7.52 -2.04 -0.34
CA VAL A 125 6.48 -1.00 -0.24
C VAL A 125 5.08 -1.62 -0.32
N SER A 126 4.87 -2.58 -1.23
CA SER A 126 3.59 -3.30 -1.36
C SER A 126 3.25 -4.11 -0.12
N GLY A 127 4.24 -4.80 0.48
CA GLY A 127 4.09 -5.53 1.73
C GLY A 127 3.70 -4.60 2.88
N LYS A 128 4.37 -3.45 3.00
CA LYS A 128 4.08 -2.44 4.02
C LYS A 128 2.70 -1.79 3.83
N ALA A 129 2.31 -1.50 2.59
CA ALA A 129 0.99 -1.00 2.27
C ALA A 129 -0.11 -2.00 2.64
N ARG A 130 0.10 -3.30 2.33
CA ARG A 130 -0.83 -4.37 2.69
C ARG A 130 -0.96 -4.50 4.22
N SER A 131 0.15 -4.58 4.93
CA SER A 131 0.15 -4.65 6.40
C SER A 131 -0.55 -3.45 7.04
N ARG A 132 -0.36 -2.24 6.51
CA ARG A 132 -1.05 -1.03 6.98
C ARG A 132 -2.56 -1.10 6.73
N LYS A 133 -3.00 -1.55 5.55
CA LYS A 133 -4.42 -1.76 5.24
C LYS A 133 -5.06 -2.79 6.16
N ASP A 134 -4.37 -3.91 6.42
CA ASP A 134 -4.87 -4.96 7.30
C ASP A 134 -5.01 -4.47 8.74
N ARG A 135 -4.10 -3.63 9.23
CA ARG A 135 -4.22 -2.97 10.53
C ARG A 135 -5.41 -2.01 10.58
N ILE A 136 -5.56 -1.14 9.59
CA ILE A 136 -6.71 -0.21 9.50
C ILE A 136 -8.03 -1.00 9.54
N ARG A 137 -8.12 -2.10 8.78
CA ARG A 137 -9.29 -2.98 8.77
C ARG A 137 -9.54 -3.62 10.14
N ALA A 138 -8.50 -4.03 10.84
CA ALA A 138 -8.61 -4.64 12.15
C ALA A 138 -9.02 -3.65 13.25
N GLU A 139 -8.53 -2.40 13.16
CA GLU A 139 -8.81 -1.33 14.12
C GLU A 139 -10.19 -0.67 13.90
N LEU A 140 -10.76 -0.77 12.69
CA LEU A 140 -11.98 -0.06 12.31
C LEU A 140 -13.21 -0.36 13.19
N PRO A 141 -13.54 -1.63 13.56
CA PRO A 141 -14.70 -1.88 14.41
C PRO A 141 -14.61 -1.19 15.77
N ASP A 142 -13.44 -1.27 16.41
CA ASP A 142 -13.22 -0.69 17.73
C ASP A 142 -13.27 0.86 17.68
N ALA A 143 -12.77 1.44 16.59
CA ALA A 143 -12.87 2.88 16.33
C ALA A 143 -14.31 3.34 16.15
N LEU A 144 -15.12 2.58 15.39
CA LEU A 144 -16.54 2.89 15.18
C LEU A 144 -17.36 2.79 16.46
N ASP A 145 -17.06 1.80 17.31
CA ASP A 145 -17.71 1.65 18.61
C ASP A 145 -17.42 2.85 19.52
N LEU A 146 -16.16 3.25 19.62
CA LEU A 146 -15.76 4.40 20.42
C LEU A 146 -16.43 5.68 19.93
N MET A 147 -16.48 5.89 18.60
CA MET A 147 -17.18 7.02 18.00
C MET A 147 -18.69 6.97 18.26
N ALA A 148 -19.33 5.79 18.13
CA ALA A 148 -20.75 5.62 18.37
C ALA A 148 -21.12 6.01 19.81
N VAL A 149 -20.40 5.47 20.80
CA VAL A 149 -20.60 5.80 22.22
C VAL A 149 -20.38 7.29 22.49
N SER A 150 -19.35 7.89 21.87
CA SER A 150 -19.05 9.31 22.04
C SER A 150 -20.15 10.20 21.48
N VAL A 151 -20.69 9.89 20.30
CA VAL A 151 -21.80 10.63 19.68
C VAL A 151 -23.10 10.44 20.45
N GLU A 152 -23.37 9.25 21.00
CA GLU A 152 -24.53 8.97 21.84
C GLU A 152 -24.46 9.68 23.19
N ALA A 153 -23.26 9.90 23.72
CA ALA A 153 -23.01 10.73 24.90
C ALA A 153 -23.19 12.24 24.62
N GLY A 154 -23.61 12.60 23.40
CA GLY A 154 -23.90 14.00 23.02
C GLY A 154 -22.72 14.76 22.43
N MET A 155 -21.57 14.09 22.21
CA MET A 155 -20.46 14.71 21.48
C MET A 155 -20.78 14.83 20.00
N GLY A 156 -20.44 15.96 19.38
CA GLY A 156 -20.48 16.11 17.92
C GLY A 156 -19.47 15.15 17.25
N PHE A 157 -19.66 14.93 15.95
CA PHE A 157 -18.81 14.03 15.16
C PHE A 157 -17.31 14.36 15.28
N ASP A 158 -16.95 15.63 15.21
CA ASP A 158 -15.55 16.08 15.32
C ASP A 158 -14.98 15.84 16.73
N GLY A 159 -15.83 15.98 17.76
CA GLY A 159 -15.48 15.63 19.14
C GLY A 159 -15.26 14.13 19.31
N ALA A 160 -16.08 13.29 18.66
CA ALA A 160 -15.91 11.85 18.68
C ALA A 160 -14.59 11.41 17.99
N ILE A 161 -14.21 12.05 16.87
CA ILE A 161 -12.90 11.84 16.23
C ILE A 161 -11.77 12.27 17.17
N SER A 162 -11.87 13.43 17.84
CA SER A 162 -10.86 13.86 18.81
C SER A 162 -10.68 12.83 19.90
N LYS A 163 -11.79 12.33 20.47
CA LYS A 163 -11.79 11.31 21.51
C LYS A 163 -11.16 9.99 21.03
N LEU A 164 -11.43 9.58 19.80
CA LEU A 164 -10.81 8.42 19.16
C LEU A 164 -9.30 8.59 19.08
N THR A 165 -8.80 9.73 18.62
CA THR A 165 -7.35 9.97 18.47
C THR A 165 -6.61 10.09 19.79
N GLU A 166 -7.29 10.40 20.88
CA GLU A 166 -6.75 10.39 22.24
C GLU A 166 -6.58 8.96 22.80
N HIS A 167 -7.50 8.07 22.47
CA HIS A 167 -7.58 6.74 23.10
C HIS A 167 -7.01 5.62 22.22
N MET A 168 -7.01 5.79 20.93
CA MET A 168 -6.50 4.80 19.99
C MET A 168 -5.18 5.25 19.38
N HIS A 169 -4.27 4.29 19.20
CA HIS A 169 -2.97 4.51 18.57
C HIS A 169 -2.82 3.52 17.43
N GLY A 170 -2.41 4.00 16.26
CA GLY A 170 -2.23 3.15 15.09
C GLY A 170 -2.52 3.89 13.80
N PRO A 171 -2.37 3.20 12.66
CA PRO A 171 -2.51 3.82 11.36
C PRO A 171 -3.91 4.38 11.08
N LEU A 172 -4.95 3.86 11.70
CA LEU A 172 -6.31 4.38 11.59
C LEU A 172 -6.47 5.68 12.40
N ALA A 173 -5.99 5.71 13.64
CA ALA A 173 -6.02 6.91 14.48
C ALA A 173 -5.22 8.05 13.85
N ASP A 174 -4.05 7.76 13.24
CA ASP A 174 -3.24 8.75 12.53
C ASP A 174 -3.99 9.38 11.35
N GLU A 175 -4.77 8.59 10.60
CA GLU A 175 -5.59 9.10 9.48
C GLU A 175 -6.77 9.95 9.97
N PHE A 176 -7.43 9.55 11.05
CA PHE A 176 -8.48 10.38 11.67
C PHE A 176 -7.92 11.68 12.25
N ALA A 177 -6.75 11.65 12.89
CA ALA A 177 -6.08 12.86 13.38
C ALA A 177 -5.74 13.83 12.24
N LEU A 178 -5.24 13.29 11.12
CA LEU A 178 -4.96 14.09 9.92
C LEU A 178 -6.24 14.70 9.35
N THR A 179 -7.31 13.91 9.24
CA THR A 179 -8.61 14.36 8.72
C THR A 179 -9.21 15.44 9.61
N LEU A 180 -9.14 15.27 10.94
CA LEU A 180 -9.58 16.31 11.87
C LEU A 180 -8.76 17.58 11.74
N GLY A 181 -7.45 17.47 11.49
CA GLY A 181 -6.59 18.60 11.18
C GLY A 181 -7.01 19.33 9.91
N GLU A 182 -7.35 18.61 8.83
CA GLU A 182 -7.84 19.16 7.57
C GLU A 182 -9.16 19.94 7.78
N ILE A 183 -10.08 19.39 8.57
CA ILE A 183 -11.34 20.07 8.93
C ILE A 183 -11.08 21.35 9.73
N ARG A 184 -10.18 21.32 10.71
CA ARG A 184 -9.82 22.48 11.55
C ARG A 184 -9.20 23.63 10.77
N ILE A 185 -8.51 23.38 9.66
CA ILE A 185 -7.98 24.40 8.77
C ILE A 185 -8.97 24.90 7.73
N GLY A 186 -10.25 24.47 7.82
CA GLY A 186 -11.37 24.98 7.02
C GLY A 186 -11.76 24.12 5.82
N GLU A 187 -11.26 22.90 5.71
CA GLU A 187 -11.74 21.97 4.68
C GLU A 187 -13.13 21.44 5.02
N SER A 188 -13.97 21.20 4.01
CA SER A 188 -15.28 20.60 4.25
C SER A 188 -15.13 19.19 4.83
N ARG A 189 -15.98 18.82 5.80
CA ARG A 189 -15.98 17.49 6.41
C ARG A 189 -16.07 16.39 5.36
N GLN A 190 -16.90 16.57 4.35
CA GLN A 190 -17.10 15.60 3.28
C GLN A 190 -15.84 15.39 2.45
N ASP A 191 -15.14 16.46 2.10
CA ASP A 191 -13.91 16.37 1.28
C ASP A 191 -12.72 15.83 2.09
N ALA A 192 -12.59 16.21 3.36
CA ALA A 192 -11.59 15.66 4.26
C ALA A 192 -11.77 14.13 4.44
N LEU A 193 -13.01 13.67 4.64
CA LEU A 193 -13.32 12.25 4.73
C LEU A 193 -13.06 11.50 3.42
N LYS A 194 -13.41 12.06 2.27
CA LYS A 194 -13.10 11.46 0.96
C LYS A 194 -11.60 11.32 0.77
N LYS A 195 -10.83 12.36 1.09
CA LYS A 195 -9.36 12.30 1.03
C LYS A 195 -8.78 11.20 1.93
N MET A 196 -9.34 11.02 3.14
CA MET A 196 -8.95 9.93 4.04
C MET A 196 -9.20 8.56 3.40
N ALA A 197 -10.37 8.35 2.79
CA ALA A 197 -10.70 7.11 2.09
C ALA A 197 -9.76 6.82 0.92
N ASP A 198 -9.43 7.84 0.13
CA ASP A 198 -8.53 7.72 -1.02
C ASP A 198 -7.09 7.41 -0.57
N ARG A 199 -6.61 8.08 0.48
CA ARG A 199 -5.26 7.84 1.04
C ARG A 199 -5.09 6.42 1.58
N THR A 200 -6.10 5.88 2.24
CA THR A 200 -6.03 4.56 2.86
C THR A 200 -6.27 3.44 1.86
N SER A 201 -7.09 3.70 0.84
CA SER A 201 -7.49 2.73 -0.21
C SER A 201 -8.01 1.40 0.40
N THR A 202 -8.74 1.48 1.52
CA THR A 202 -9.32 0.33 2.23
C THR A 202 -10.82 0.30 1.97
N PRO A 203 -11.37 -0.79 1.37
CA PRO A 203 -12.78 -0.84 0.97
C PRO A 203 -13.76 -0.60 2.12
N GLU A 204 -13.47 -1.14 3.30
CA GLU A 204 -14.31 -1.01 4.49
C GLU A 204 -14.37 0.45 4.97
N LEU A 205 -13.23 1.13 5.04
CA LEU A 205 -13.18 2.55 5.42
C LEU A 205 -13.85 3.44 4.36
N SER A 206 -13.67 3.12 3.08
CA SER A 206 -14.35 3.84 1.99
C SER A 206 -15.87 3.67 2.04
N SER A 207 -16.36 2.47 2.42
CA SER A 207 -17.79 2.22 2.62
C SER A 207 -18.34 3.04 3.80
N PHE A 208 -17.61 3.03 4.92
CA PHE A 208 -17.95 3.84 6.10
C PHE A 208 -18.02 5.32 5.75
N VAL A 209 -17.02 5.88 5.08
CA VAL A 209 -16.99 7.29 4.68
C VAL A 209 -18.20 7.65 3.82
N ARG A 210 -18.54 6.81 2.83
CA ARG A 210 -19.74 7.03 2.00
C ARG A 210 -21.02 7.04 2.83
N SER A 211 -21.16 6.12 3.78
CA SER A 211 -22.34 6.06 4.66
C SER A 211 -22.46 7.30 5.55
N ILE A 212 -21.34 7.81 6.08
CA ILE A 212 -21.33 9.03 6.88
C ILE A 212 -21.71 10.26 6.04
N ILE A 213 -21.15 10.40 4.83
CA ILE A 213 -21.48 11.51 3.92
C ILE A 213 -22.97 11.48 3.55
N GLN A 214 -23.52 10.30 3.24
CA GLN A 214 -24.94 10.15 2.96
C GLN A 214 -25.81 10.50 4.17
N ALA A 215 -25.44 10.05 5.36
CA ALA A 215 -26.18 10.34 6.58
C ALA A 215 -26.22 11.86 6.87
N ASP A 216 -25.08 12.54 6.70
CA ASP A 216 -24.94 13.98 6.87
C ASP A 216 -25.82 14.76 5.88
N GLN A 217 -25.86 14.33 4.61
CA GLN A 217 -26.70 14.93 3.56
C GLN A 217 -28.19 14.73 3.78
N LEU A 218 -28.59 13.58 4.37
CA LEU A 218 -29.99 13.23 4.63
C LEU A 218 -30.48 13.68 6.02
N GLY A 219 -29.61 14.28 6.84
CA GLY A 219 -29.93 14.68 8.20
C GLY A 219 -30.19 13.50 9.14
N ILE A 220 -29.69 12.32 8.83
CA ILE A 220 -29.86 11.11 9.65
C ILE A 220 -28.89 11.18 10.84
N SER A 221 -29.35 10.72 12.02
CA SER A 221 -28.51 10.64 13.21
C SER A 221 -27.23 9.83 12.95
N LEU A 222 -26.06 10.49 13.08
CA LEU A 222 -24.75 9.86 12.89
C LEU A 222 -24.49 8.74 13.89
N GLY A 223 -25.00 8.85 15.13
CA GLY A 223 -24.86 7.79 16.14
C GLY A 223 -25.50 6.47 15.69
N ARG A 224 -26.69 6.53 15.07
CA ARG A 224 -27.35 5.34 14.51
C ARG A 224 -26.51 4.69 13.40
N ILE A 225 -25.98 5.50 12.47
CA ILE A 225 -25.16 4.97 11.36
C ILE A 225 -23.86 4.38 11.90
N LEU A 226 -23.19 5.03 12.84
CA LEU A 226 -21.97 4.52 13.47
C LEU A 226 -22.22 3.15 14.13
N ARG A 227 -23.31 2.98 14.85
CA ARG A 227 -23.66 1.70 15.49
C ARG A 227 -23.92 0.60 14.46
N VAL A 228 -24.67 0.89 13.39
CA VAL A 228 -24.91 -0.07 12.30
C VAL A 228 -23.61 -0.48 11.64
N GLN A 229 -22.74 0.49 11.33
CA GLN A 229 -21.44 0.25 10.70
C GLN A 229 -20.49 -0.53 11.62
N ALA A 230 -20.51 -0.27 12.93
CA ALA A 230 -19.73 -1.03 13.91
C ALA A 230 -20.16 -2.50 13.93
N THR A 231 -21.47 -2.76 14.01
CA THR A 231 -22.02 -4.13 13.96
C THR A 231 -21.67 -4.83 12.66
N ASP A 232 -21.86 -4.20 11.50
CA ASP A 232 -21.53 -4.76 10.19
C ASP A 232 -20.02 -5.08 10.07
N SER A 233 -19.16 -4.20 10.58
CA SER A 233 -17.72 -4.38 10.58
C SER A 233 -17.28 -5.57 11.46
N ARG A 234 -17.93 -5.77 12.62
CA ARG A 234 -17.70 -6.95 13.47
C ARG A 234 -18.13 -8.23 12.78
N LEU A 235 -19.32 -8.25 12.18
CA LEU A 235 -19.82 -9.42 11.43
C LEU A 235 -18.89 -9.78 10.26
N LYS A 236 -18.40 -8.79 9.51
CA LYS A 236 -17.42 -9.03 8.44
C LYS A 236 -16.11 -9.60 8.96
N ARG A 237 -15.64 -9.13 10.12
CA ARG A 237 -14.44 -9.66 10.78
C ARG A 237 -14.63 -11.14 11.20
N GLN A 238 -15.79 -11.45 11.77
CA GLN A 238 -16.15 -12.81 12.16
C GLN A 238 -16.25 -13.72 10.94
N ALA A 239 -16.99 -13.32 9.90
CA ALA A 239 -17.12 -14.08 8.66
C ALA A 239 -15.76 -14.35 7.98
N ALA A 240 -14.85 -13.37 7.99
CA ALA A 240 -13.50 -13.54 7.46
C ALA A 240 -12.66 -14.54 8.30
N ALA A 241 -12.88 -14.61 9.60
CA ALA A 241 -12.23 -15.59 10.47
C ALA A 241 -12.78 -17.01 10.23
N GLU A 242 -14.10 -17.13 10.10
CA GLU A 242 -14.79 -18.39 9.77
C GLU A 242 -14.36 -18.91 8.39
N GLU A 243 -14.29 -18.05 7.39
CA GLU A 243 -13.80 -18.40 6.05
C GLU A 243 -12.37 -18.95 6.07
N LYS A 244 -11.49 -18.33 6.87
CA LYS A 244 -10.12 -18.82 7.06
C LYS A 244 -10.10 -20.19 7.75
N ALA A 245 -10.96 -20.40 8.76
CA ALA A 245 -11.08 -21.66 9.45
C ALA A 245 -11.60 -22.77 8.55
N MET A 246 -12.62 -22.48 7.72
CA MET A 246 -13.15 -23.45 6.75
C MET A 246 -12.15 -23.85 5.66
N LYS A 247 -11.18 -22.97 5.35
CA LYS A 247 -10.12 -23.28 4.38
C LYS A 247 -8.97 -24.12 4.96
N ALA A 248 -8.89 -24.25 6.29
CA ALA A 248 -7.82 -25.00 6.95
C ALA A 248 -7.84 -26.51 6.59
N PRO A 249 -8.97 -27.24 6.63
CA PRO A 249 -9.02 -28.66 6.24
C PRO A 249 -8.58 -28.89 4.80
N ILE A 250 -8.99 -27.98 3.87
CA ILE A 250 -8.62 -28.08 2.46
C ILE A 250 -7.11 -27.92 2.27
N LYS A 251 -6.48 -27.03 3.04
CA LYS A 251 -5.03 -26.86 2.99
C LYS A 251 -4.27 -28.06 3.56
N MET A 252 -4.84 -28.80 4.49
CA MET A 252 -4.25 -30.02 5.04
C MET A 252 -4.39 -31.20 4.08
N LEU A 253 -5.42 -31.21 3.22
CA LEU A 253 -5.62 -32.26 2.22
C LEU A 253 -4.49 -32.26 1.17
N PHE A 254 -3.99 -31.10 0.78
CA PHE A 254 -2.97 -30.98 -0.28
C PHE A 254 -1.66 -31.72 0.08
N PRO A 255 -1.01 -31.50 1.23
CA PRO A 255 0.16 -32.28 1.62
C PRO A 255 -0.15 -33.78 1.77
N THR A 256 -1.32 -34.10 2.31
CA THR A 256 -1.74 -35.51 2.52
C THR A 256 -1.81 -36.24 1.18
N VAL A 257 -2.50 -35.68 0.20
CA VAL A 257 -2.58 -36.27 -1.15
C VAL A 257 -1.22 -36.32 -1.82
N LEU A 258 -0.41 -35.27 -1.69
CA LEU A 258 0.93 -35.18 -2.31
C LEU A 258 1.89 -36.26 -1.79
N PHE A 259 1.77 -36.65 -0.53
CA PHE A 259 2.65 -37.68 0.06
C PHE A 259 2.03 -39.10 -0.01
N ILE A 260 0.72 -39.25 0.20
CA ILE A 260 0.07 -40.55 0.16
C ILE A 260 0.01 -41.11 -1.27
N PHE A 261 -0.31 -40.27 -2.27
CA PHE A 261 -0.43 -40.73 -3.65
C PHE A 261 0.86 -41.32 -4.22
N PRO A 262 2.05 -40.70 -4.13
CA PRO A 262 3.28 -41.33 -4.58
C PRO A 262 3.66 -42.58 -3.77
N ALA A 263 3.44 -42.57 -2.46
CA ALA A 263 3.73 -43.73 -1.62
C ALA A 263 2.88 -44.95 -2.01
N MET A 264 1.57 -44.72 -2.23
CA MET A 264 0.65 -45.79 -2.69
C MET A 264 1.01 -46.29 -4.09
N PHE A 265 1.45 -45.40 -4.97
CA PHE A 265 1.90 -45.73 -6.31
C PHE A 265 3.17 -46.62 -6.26
N LEU A 266 4.10 -46.33 -5.38
CA LEU A 266 5.32 -47.11 -5.17
C LEU A 266 5.02 -48.50 -4.59
N VAL A 267 4.08 -48.61 -3.67
CA VAL A 267 3.69 -49.88 -3.06
C VAL A 267 2.94 -50.81 -4.07
N ILE A 268 2.09 -50.23 -4.93
CA ILE A 268 1.31 -51.02 -5.90
C ILE A 268 2.15 -51.40 -7.12
N LEU A 269 2.92 -50.46 -7.67
CA LEU A 269 3.73 -50.69 -8.88
C LEU A 269 5.11 -51.26 -8.62
N GLY A 270 5.65 -51.12 -7.42
CA GLY A 270 6.96 -51.66 -7.04
C GLY A 270 7.08 -53.16 -7.31
N PRO A 271 6.15 -54.00 -6.82
CA PRO A 271 6.19 -55.44 -7.08
C PRO A 271 6.04 -55.76 -8.57
N ALA A 272 5.21 -55.01 -9.33
CA ALA A 272 5.00 -55.20 -10.76
C ALA A 272 6.32 -54.88 -11.55
N PHE A 273 7.03 -53.84 -11.22
CA PHE A 273 8.31 -53.48 -11.82
C PHE A 273 9.41 -54.51 -11.52
N LEU A 274 9.47 -55.01 -10.29
CA LEU A 274 10.44 -56.07 -9.91
C LEU A 274 10.15 -57.39 -10.60
N ASN A 275 8.91 -57.74 -10.82
CA ASN A 275 8.54 -58.95 -11.58
C ASN A 275 8.82 -58.83 -13.08
N LEU A 276 8.62 -57.63 -13.65
CA LEU A 276 8.93 -57.37 -15.07
C LEU A 276 10.45 -57.47 -15.34
N SER A 277 11.29 -56.97 -14.42
CA SER A 277 12.77 -57.04 -14.55
C SER A 277 13.33 -58.47 -14.42
N LYS A 278 12.54 -59.46 -13.97
CA LYS A 278 12.92 -60.89 -13.95
C LYS A 278 12.54 -61.63 -15.18
N ILE A 279 11.71 -61.06 -16.07
CA ILE A 279 11.25 -61.69 -17.31
C ILE A 279 12.08 -61.26 -18.50
N PHE A 280 12.79 -60.13 -18.40
CA PHE A 280 13.80 -59.68 -19.37
C PHE A 280 15.22 -59.87 -18.79
#